data_9bfd61169ef0f114ca775416e85a0eac
#
_entry.id   9bfd61169ef0f114ca775416e85a0eac
#
_cell.length_a   1.000
_cell.length_b   1.000
_cell.length_c   1.000
_cell.angle_alpha   90.00
_cell.angle_beta   90.00
_cell.angle_gamma   90.00
#
_symmetry.space_group_name_H-M   'P 1'
#
loop_
_entity.id
_entity.type
_entity.pdbx_description
1 polymer ?
#
loop_
_entity_poly.entity_id
_entity_poly.type
_entity_poly.pdbx_seq_one_letter_code
_entity_poly.pdbx_strand_id
1 'polypeptide(L)'
;MIECGLIEKIVSGDDSDPKARIARAAIGEFALRSLDGARIREIAKISGTNVAAISYHFGGKEGLYNAVVAGMSDYFDKIVGPYYEEGAEICAAKNCAAARALAIRFLIDAIRKFSTVKIVPALCLIMSREAASPSEYFQRVYGSIYEKPVEFLARLFITASGGRTEHGEAVVFAQALWSNVRIYSSKSEAILRLHGWRDMGELEISLLEKSLSKVLEKTLK
;
A
#
# COMPACT_ATOMS: atom_id res chain seq x y z
N MET A 1 -5.26 22.46 -1.05
CA MET A 1 -6.05 21.27 -1.40
C MET A 1 -5.15 20.34 -2.19
N ILE A 2 -4.85 19.14 -1.65
CA ILE A 2 -4.14 18.10 -2.38
C ILE A 2 -5.16 17.52 -3.35
N GLU A 3 -4.86 17.54 -4.65
CA GLU A 3 -5.78 17.01 -5.66
C GLU A 3 -5.93 15.49 -5.45
N CYS A 4 -7.14 15.05 -5.13
CA CYS A 4 -7.53 13.65 -5.19
C CYS A 4 -7.21 13.14 -6.61
N GLY A 5 -6.47 12.03 -6.72
CA GLY A 5 -6.12 11.45 -8.02
C GLY A 5 -4.68 11.69 -8.50
N LEU A 6 -3.80 12.29 -7.70
CA LEU A 6 -2.41 12.51 -8.11
C LEU A 6 -1.68 11.19 -8.45
N ILE A 7 -1.82 10.18 -7.60
CA ILE A 7 -1.19 8.87 -7.84
C ILE A 7 -1.86 8.14 -9.02
N GLU A 8 -3.18 8.26 -9.19
CA GLU A 8 -3.88 7.70 -10.35
C GLU A 8 -3.35 8.27 -11.67
N LYS A 9 -3.11 9.58 -11.76
CA LYS A 9 -2.50 10.20 -12.94
C LYS A 9 -1.09 9.66 -13.20
N ILE A 10 -0.30 9.45 -12.13
CA ILE A 10 1.02 8.84 -12.26
C ILE A 10 0.91 7.39 -12.75
N VAL A 11 -0.03 6.62 -12.23
CA VAL A 11 -0.25 5.20 -12.59
C VAL A 11 -0.77 5.06 -14.02
N SER A 12 -1.67 5.95 -14.46
CA SER A 12 -2.18 5.98 -15.84
C SER A 12 -1.15 6.42 -16.88
N GLY A 13 0.00 6.96 -16.43
CA GLY A 13 1.04 7.46 -17.34
C GLY A 13 0.70 8.82 -17.96
N ASP A 14 -0.18 9.59 -17.35
CA ASP A 14 -0.50 10.94 -17.82
C ASP A 14 0.68 11.90 -17.58
N ASP A 15 1.51 12.05 -18.60
CA ASP A 15 2.65 12.97 -18.62
C ASP A 15 2.28 14.38 -19.05
N SER A 16 1.03 14.64 -19.42
CA SER A 16 0.55 15.98 -19.78
C SER A 16 0.45 16.90 -18.57
N ASP A 17 0.17 16.33 -17.36
CA ASP A 17 0.06 17.08 -16.12
C ASP A 17 1.45 17.34 -15.49
N PRO A 18 1.92 18.59 -15.39
CA PRO A 18 3.18 18.93 -14.74
C PRO A 18 3.26 18.44 -13.28
N LYS A 19 2.13 18.46 -12.54
CA LYS A 19 2.08 17.97 -11.17
C LYS A 19 2.36 16.47 -11.09
N ALA A 20 1.77 15.69 -12.00
CA ALA A 20 2.00 14.22 -12.06
C ALA A 20 3.46 13.91 -12.40
N ARG A 21 4.07 14.64 -13.36
CA ARG A 21 5.51 14.47 -13.69
C ARG A 21 6.42 14.80 -12.52
N ILE A 22 6.18 15.94 -11.85
CA ILE A 22 6.95 16.34 -10.66
C ILE A 22 6.81 15.30 -9.54
N ALA A 23 5.59 14.88 -9.23
CA ALA A 23 5.35 13.92 -8.16
C ALA A 23 5.95 12.54 -8.47
N ARG A 24 5.91 12.08 -9.74
CA ARG A 24 6.58 10.84 -10.16
C ARG A 24 8.09 10.91 -9.94
N ALA A 25 8.74 11.99 -10.34
CA ALA A 25 10.16 12.20 -10.11
C ALA A 25 10.49 12.26 -8.61
N ALA A 26 9.64 12.93 -7.84
CA ALA A 26 9.77 13.06 -6.39
C ALA A 26 9.66 11.72 -5.66
N ILE A 27 8.74 10.84 -6.05
CA ILE A 27 8.60 9.50 -5.47
C ILE A 27 9.93 8.74 -5.59
N GLY A 28 10.58 8.77 -6.75
CA GLY A 28 11.89 8.13 -6.96
C GLY A 28 12.97 8.72 -6.06
N GLU A 29 13.06 10.05 -6.00
CA GLU A 29 14.09 10.75 -5.21
C GLU A 29 13.86 10.56 -3.69
N PHE A 30 12.63 10.63 -3.22
CA PHE A 30 12.28 10.37 -1.81
C PHE A 30 12.50 8.90 -1.42
N ALA A 31 12.17 7.96 -2.28
CA ALA A 31 12.45 6.55 -2.06
C ALA A 31 13.96 6.27 -1.92
N LEU A 32 14.77 6.96 -2.70
CA LEU A 32 16.23 6.78 -2.69
C LEU A 32 16.89 7.46 -1.48
N ARG A 33 16.47 8.70 -1.14
CA ARG A 33 17.24 9.59 -0.26
C ARG A 33 16.52 10.08 1.00
N SER A 34 15.27 9.69 1.24
CA SER A 34 14.38 10.28 2.24
C SER A 34 14.01 11.75 1.96
N LEU A 35 13.15 12.33 2.81
CA LEU A 35 12.78 13.74 2.70
C LEU A 35 14.00 14.66 2.86
N ASP A 36 14.81 14.45 3.90
CA ASP A 36 15.94 15.33 4.20
C ASP A 36 17.02 15.30 3.12
N GLY A 37 17.38 14.10 2.66
CA GLY A 37 18.41 13.89 1.64
C GLY A 37 17.98 14.18 0.22
N ALA A 38 16.68 14.30 -0.06
CA ALA A 38 16.17 14.53 -1.40
C ALA A 38 16.56 15.92 -1.95
N ARG A 39 16.93 15.94 -3.23
CA ARG A 39 17.44 17.13 -3.92
C ARG A 39 16.39 17.70 -4.87
N ILE A 40 15.78 18.81 -4.51
CA ILE A 40 14.73 19.45 -5.33
C ILE A 40 15.18 19.77 -6.76
N ARG A 41 16.46 20.07 -6.96
CA ARG A 41 17.03 20.31 -8.29
C ARG A 41 17.05 19.03 -9.15
N GLU A 42 17.30 17.88 -8.56
CA GLU A 42 17.22 16.59 -9.27
C GLU A 42 15.78 16.25 -9.64
N ILE A 43 14.84 16.50 -8.73
CA ILE A 43 13.40 16.34 -9.02
C ILE A 43 12.99 17.21 -10.20
N ALA A 44 13.39 18.50 -10.19
CA ALA A 44 13.13 19.43 -11.30
C ALA A 44 13.71 18.94 -12.62
N LYS A 45 14.96 18.49 -12.62
CA LYS A 45 15.66 17.93 -13.79
C LYS A 45 14.95 16.69 -14.34
N ILE A 46 14.64 15.71 -13.48
CA ILE A 46 14.00 14.43 -13.89
C ILE A 46 12.58 14.68 -14.43
N SER A 47 11.82 15.60 -13.81
CA SER A 47 10.47 15.93 -14.24
C SER A 47 10.39 16.84 -15.49
N GLY A 48 11.53 17.32 -16.01
CA GLY A 48 11.56 18.27 -17.10
C GLY A 48 10.97 19.63 -16.76
N THR A 49 11.09 20.06 -15.48
CA THR A 49 10.57 21.32 -14.97
C THR A 49 11.69 22.15 -14.31
N ASN A 50 11.34 23.21 -13.62
CA ASN A 50 12.27 24.00 -12.81
C ASN A 50 11.83 24.05 -11.34
N VAL A 51 12.73 24.48 -10.45
CA VAL A 51 12.45 24.58 -9.01
C VAL A 51 11.30 25.54 -8.71
N ALA A 52 11.13 26.60 -9.50
CA ALA A 52 10.03 27.55 -9.33
C ALA A 52 8.66 26.90 -9.58
N ALA A 53 8.57 25.99 -10.56
CA ALA A 53 7.35 25.22 -10.81
C ALA A 53 7.01 24.30 -9.63
N ILE A 54 8.01 23.65 -9.01
CA ILE A 54 7.79 22.83 -7.82
C ILE A 54 7.28 23.68 -6.66
N SER A 55 7.89 24.85 -6.43
CA SER A 55 7.45 25.78 -5.39
C SER A 55 6.04 26.32 -5.64
N TYR A 56 5.70 26.61 -6.89
CA TYR A 56 4.37 27.07 -7.29
C TYR A 56 3.29 25.99 -7.08
N HIS A 57 3.55 24.76 -7.51
CA HIS A 57 2.55 23.69 -7.45
C HIS A 57 2.40 23.04 -6.08
N PHE A 58 3.48 22.97 -5.30
CA PHE A 58 3.53 22.17 -4.07
C PHE A 58 3.99 22.95 -2.85
N GLY A 59 4.43 24.21 -2.98
CA GLY A 59 4.96 24.99 -1.86
C GLY A 59 6.39 24.61 -1.44
N GLY A 60 7.10 23.84 -2.27
CA GLY A 60 8.47 23.42 -1.98
C GLY A 60 8.60 21.91 -1.76
N LYS A 61 9.73 21.49 -1.18
CA LYS A 61 10.09 20.08 -1.00
C LYS A 61 9.17 19.37 0.00
N GLU A 62 8.90 19.99 1.12
CA GLU A 62 8.03 19.49 2.18
C GLU A 62 6.58 19.36 1.70
N GLY A 63 6.06 20.37 1.00
CA GLY A 63 4.72 20.31 0.42
C GLY A 63 4.60 19.24 -0.67
N LEU A 64 5.65 19.03 -1.46
CA LEU A 64 5.71 17.95 -2.45
C LEU A 64 5.72 16.57 -1.78
N TYR A 65 6.48 16.39 -0.69
CA TYR A 65 6.49 15.16 0.09
C TYR A 65 5.11 14.87 0.69
N ASN A 66 4.49 15.88 1.31
CA ASN A 66 3.13 15.77 1.84
C ASN A 66 2.13 15.38 0.73
N ALA A 67 2.24 15.95 -0.47
CA ALA A 67 1.37 15.60 -1.60
C ALA A 67 1.57 14.13 -2.03
N VAL A 68 2.80 13.63 -2.04
CA VAL A 68 3.10 12.21 -2.34
C VAL A 68 2.51 11.30 -1.28
N VAL A 69 2.74 11.58 0.00
CA VAL A 69 2.23 10.77 1.12
C VAL A 69 0.70 10.77 1.16
N ALA A 70 0.08 11.94 0.96
CA ALA A 70 -1.36 12.06 0.89
C ALA A 70 -1.96 11.29 -0.28
N GLY A 71 -1.41 11.49 -1.47
CA GLY A 71 -1.87 10.80 -2.67
C GLY A 71 -1.72 9.28 -2.58
N MET A 72 -0.67 8.80 -1.91
CA MET A 72 -0.48 7.39 -1.64
C MET A 72 -1.59 6.82 -0.74
N SER A 73 -1.94 7.53 0.34
CA SER A 73 -3.01 7.13 1.25
C SER A 73 -4.37 7.13 0.53
N ASP A 74 -4.67 8.19 -0.22
CA ASP A 74 -5.92 8.32 -0.98
C ASP A 74 -6.05 7.20 -2.05
N TYR A 75 -4.96 6.92 -2.77
CA TYR A 75 -4.91 5.84 -3.76
C TYR A 75 -5.14 4.48 -3.14
N PHE A 76 -4.53 4.24 -1.98
CA PHE A 76 -4.71 3.02 -1.22
C PHE A 76 -6.17 2.87 -0.76
N ASP A 77 -6.72 3.88 -0.08
CA ASP A 77 -8.10 3.86 0.43
C ASP A 77 -9.13 3.63 -0.70
N LYS A 78 -8.90 4.17 -1.90
CA LYS A 78 -9.74 3.93 -3.07
C LYS A 78 -9.73 2.47 -3.53
N ILE A 79 -8.57 1.81 -3.46
CA ILE A 79 -8.44 0.41 -3.88
C ILE A 79 -9.11 -0.52 -2.87
N VAL A 80 -8.93 -0.27 -1.58
CA VAL A 80 -9.38 -1.19 -0.53
C VAL A 80 -10.74 -0.86 0.05
N GLY A 81 -11.24 0.36 -0.14
CA GLY A 81 -12.52 0.83 0.39
C GLY A 81 -13.71 -0.09 0.13
N PRO A 82 -13.92 -0.58 -1.11
CA PRO A 82 -15.03 -1.49 -1.41
C PRO A 82 -15.03 -2.78 -0.59
N TYR A 83 -13.86 -3.26 -0.18
CA TYR A 83 -13.75 -4.44 0.69
C TYR A 83 -14.23 -4.16 2.11
N TYR A 84 -14.03 -2.94 2.61
CA TYR A 84 -14.46 -2.55 3.95
C TYR A 84 -16.00 -2.51 4.06
N GLU A 85 -16.67 -2.02 3.02
CA GLU A 85 -18.15 -1.99 2.94
C GLU A 85 -18.70 -3.43 2.91
N GLU A 86 -18.22 -4.27 2.00
CA GLU A 86 -18.60 -5.67 1.90
C GLU A 86 -18.32 -6.44 3.20
N GLY A 87 -17.16 -6.21 3.82
CA GLY A 87 -16.78 -6.86 5.07
C GLY A 87 -17.66 -6.46 6.24
N ALA A 88 -18.13 -5.22 6.30
CA ALA A 88 -19.05 -4.77 7.33
C ALA A 88 -20.38 -5.54 7.29
N GLU A 89 -20.93 -5.76 6.09
CA GLU A 89 -22.16 -6.55 5.90
C GLU A 89 -21.96 -8.03 6.28
N ILE A 90 -20.84 -8.63 5.83
CA ILE A 90 -20.50 -10.03 6.15
C ILE A 90 -20.32 -10.24 7.66
N CYS A 91 -19.65 -9.31 8.35
CA CYS A 91 -19.46 -9.38 9.79
C CYS A 91 -20.78 -9.20 10.55
N ALA A 92 -21.64 -8.28 10.11
CA ALA A 92 -22.98 -8.08 10.71
C ALA A 92 -23.85 -9.35 10.56
N ALA A 93 -23.76 -10.01 9.40
CA ALA A 93 -24.45 -11.29 9.13
C ALA A 93 -23.80 -12.50 9.83
N LYS A 94 -22.66 -12.34 10.50
CA LYS A 94 -21.88 -13.42 11.13
C LYS A 94 -21.60 -14.60 10.20
N ASN A 95 -21.37 -14.31 8.91
CA ASN A 95 -21.14 -15.34 7.90
C ASN A 95 -19.66 -15.77 7.89
N CYS A 96 -19.34 -16.83 8.64
CA CYS A 96 -17.97 -17.34 8.79
C CYS A 96 -17.30 -17.71 7.46
N ALA A 97 -18.04 -18.35 6.55
CA ALA A 97 -17.48 -18.79 5.26
C ALA A 97 -17.18 -17.59 4.35
N ALA A 98 -18.10 -16.62 4.27
CA ALA A 98 -17.90 -15.39 3.51
C ALA A 98 -16.76 -14.54 4.08
N ALA A 99 -16.66 -14.42 5.40
CA ALA A 99 -15.57 -13.68 6.05
C ALA A 99 -14.18 -14.26 5.70
N ARG A 100 -14.05 -15.59 5.71
CA ARG A 100 -12.82 -16.28 5.30
C ARG A 100 -12.48 -16.04 3.83
N ALA A 101 -13.48 -16.19 2.95
CA ALA A 101 -13.31 -15.98 1.52
C ALA A 101 -12.91 -14.52 1.21
N LEU A 102 -13.54 -13.55 1.88
CA LEU A 102 -13.21 -12.14 1.73
C LEU A 102 -11.79 -11.81 2.21
N ALA A 103 -11.36 -12.37 3.33
CA ALA A 103 -10.00 -12.16 3.84
C ALA A 103 -8.92 -12.65 2.85
N ILE A 104 -9.12 -13.84 2.25
CA ILE A 104 -8.22 -14.38 1.22
C ILE A 104 -8.22 -13.45 0.01
N ARG A 105 -9.40 -13.12 -0.53
CA ARG A 105 -9.54 -12.26 -1.70
C ARG A 105 -8.90 -10.89 -1.47
N PHE A 106 -9.15 -10.25 -0.34
CA PHE A 106 -8.55 -8.97 0.01
C PHE A 106 -7.02 -8.98 -0.04
N LEU A 107 -6.39 -9.99 0.58
CA LEU A 107 -4.93 -10.12 0.59
C LEU A 107 -4.37 -10.34 -0.82
N ILE A 108 -4.95 -11.23 -1.59
CA ILE A 108 -4.46 -11.59 -2.92
C ILE A 108 -4.68 -10.45 -3.92
N ASP A 109 -5.85 -9.82 -3.90
CA ASP A 109 -6.15 -8.70 -4.80
C ASP A 109 -5.28 -7.48 -4.48
N ALA A 110 -4.97 -7.24 -3.20
CA ALA A 110 -4.01 -6.22 -2.80
C ALA A 110 -2.60 -6.52 -3.35
N ILE A 111 -2.10 -7.75 -3.18
CA ILE A 111 -0.81 -8.16 -3.75
C ILE A 111 -0.82 -8.00 -5.27
N ARG A 112 -1.83 -8.54 -5.96
CA ARG A 112 -1.96 -8.49 -7.42
C ARG A 112 -1.96 -7.04 -7.92
N LYS A 113 -2.81 -6.20 -7.32
CA LYS A 113 -2.97 -4.81 -7.74
C LYS A 113 -1.72 -3.97 -7.50
N PHE A 114 -1.10 -4.11 -6.34
CA PHE A 114 0.10 -3.34 -6.01
C PHE A 114 1.36 -3.86 -6.72
N SER A 115 1.45 -5.16 -7.01
CA SER A 115 2.59 -5.70 -7.76
C SER A 115 2.61 -5.28 -9.23
N THR A 116 1.49 -4.89 -9.82
CA THR A 116 1.42 -4.44 -11.22
C THR A 116 1.78 -2.97 -11.42
N VAL A 117 1.79 -2.18 -10.36
CA VAL A 117 2.00 -0.72 -10.42
C VAL A 117 3.48 -0.38 -10.22
N LYS A 118 4.12 0.17 -11.26
CA LYS A 118 5.58 0.42 -11.31
C LYS A 118 6.15 1.28 -10.18
N ILE A 119 5.35 2.21 -9.63
CA ILE A 119 5.81 3.12 -8.56
C ILE A 119 5.67 2.53 -7.15
N VAL A 120 4.90 1.44 -6.99
CA VAL A 120 4.64 0.86 -5.66
C VAL A 120 5.89 0.41 -4.92
N PRO A 121 6.92 -0.19 -5.54
CA PRO A 121 8.17 -0.49 -4.85
C PRO A 121 8.81 0.75 -4.20
N ALA A 122 8.82 1.89 -4.90
CA ALA A 122 9.33 3.16 -4.35
C ALA A 122 8.45 3.69 -3.21
N LEU A 123 7.12 3.60 -3.33
CA LEU A 123 6.19 3.95 -2.26
C LEU A 123 6.39 3.05 -1.02
N CYS A 124 6.63 1.76 -1.20
CA CYS A 124 6.94 0.84 -0.10
C CYS A 124 8.21 1.23 0.67
N LEU A 125 9.22 1.78 -0.02
CA LEU A 125 10.44 2.29 0.64
C LEU A 125 10.14 3.55 1.46
N ILE A 126 9.35 4.49 0.94
CA ILE A 126 8.91 5.68 1.68
C ILE A 126 8.15 5.27 2.93
N MET A 127 7.16 4.38 2.80
CA MET A 127 6.37 3.86 3.92
C MET A 127 7.23 3.16 4.98
N SER A 128 8.21 2.38 4.57
CA SER A 128 9.10 1.66 5.50
C SER A 128 9.96 2.62 6.32
N ARG A 129 10.37 3.74 5.74
CA ARG A 129 11.11 4.78 6.47
C ARG A 129 10.21 5.52 7.44
N GLU A 130 9.01 5.90 7.02
CA GLU A 130 8.02 6.53 7.91
C GLU A 130 7.71 5.63 9.10
N ALA A 131 7.62 4.30 8.91
CA ALA A 131 7.40 3.36 10.00
C ALA A 131 8.60 3.21 10.93
N ALA A 132 9.83 3.31 10.41
CA ALA A 132 11.06 3.16 11.18
C ALA A 132 11.49 4.46 11.89
N SER A 133 11.22 5.60 11.28
CA SER A 133 11.55 6.95 11.80
C SER A 133 10.40 7.90 11.45
N PRO A 134 9.35 7.94 12.29
CA PRO A 134 8.14 8.69 12.01
C PRO A 134 8.39 10.20 11.88
N SER A 135 7.92 10.78 10.77
CA SER A 135 7.84 12.22 10.57
C SER A 135 6.44 12.75 10.95
N GLU A 136 6.23 14.06 10.79
CA GLU A 136 4.91 14.67 10.96
C GLU A 136 3.84 14.08 9.99
N TYR A 137 4.26 13.47 8.89
CA TYR A 137 3.37 12.84 7.89
C TYR A 137 2.99 11.41 8.23
N PHE A 138 3.63 10.78 9.21
CA PHE A 138 3.43 9.37 9.57
C PHE A 138 1.98 9.02 9.89
N GLN A 139 1.26 9.87 10.63
CA GLN A 139 -0.11 9.59 11.04
C GLN A 139 -1.04 9.32 9.85
N ARG A 140 -0.79 10.00 8.73
CA ARG A 140 -1.58 9.81 7.51
C ARG A 140 -1.34 8.43 6.88
N VAL A 141 -0.09 8.01 6.83
CA VAL A 141 0.30 6.68 6.35
C VAL A 141 -0.20 5.59 7.29
N TYR A 142 -0.06 5.81 8.60
CA TYR A 142 -0.42 4.84 9.62
C TYR A 142 -1.90 4.47 9.55
N GLY A 143 -2.79 5.45 9.57
CA GLY A 143 -4.23 5.19 9.55
C GLY A 143 -4.69 4.42 8.31
N SER A 144 -4.30 4.85 7.12
CA SER A 144 -4.77 4.24 5.87
C SER A 144 -4.12 2.90 5.58
N ILE A 145 -2.79 2.77 5.77
CA ILE A 145 -2.02 1.65 5.22
C ILE A 145 -1.68 0.59 6.27
N TYR A 146 -1.62 0.97 7.55
CA TYR A 146 -1.31 0.02 8.64
C TYR A 146 -2.54 -0.32 9.47
N GLU A 147 -3.18 0.66 10.09
CA GLU A 147 -4.24 0.43 11.09
C GLU A 147 -5.50 -0.15 10.47
N LYS A 148 -6.12 0.55 9.51
CA LYS A 148 -7.39 0.13 8.91
C LYS A 148 -7.37 -1.27 8.29
N PRO A 149 -6.35 -1.66 7.46
CA PRO A 149 -6.31 -3.00 6.88
C PRO A 149 -6.14 -4.11 7.91
N VAL A 150 -5.34 -3.86 8.95
CA VAL A 150 -5.11 -4.83 10.01
C VAL A 150 -6.38 -5.02 10.84
N GLU A 151 -7.04 -3.94 11.25
CA GLU A 151 -8.31 -4.00 11.99
C GLU A 151 -9.42 -4.64 11.14
N PHE A 152 -9.45 -4.37 9.84
CA PHE A 152 -10.38 -5.00 8.92
C PHE A 152 -10.19 -6.51 8.86
N LEU A 153 -8.95 -6.97 8.63
CA LEU A 153 -8.62 -8.40 8.63
C LEU A 153 -8.91 -9.06 9.97
N ALA A 154 -8.58 -8.40 11.09
CA ALA A 154 -8.86 -8.92 12.42
C ALA A 154 -10.37 -9.16 12.63
N ARG A 155 -11.23 -8.23 12.22
CA ARG A 155 -12.69 -8.42 12.28
C ARG A 155 -13.16 -9.59 11.41
N LEU A 156 -12.60 -9.74 10.21
CA LEU A 156 -12.91 -10.88 9.36
C LEU A 156 -12.48 -12.21 10.00
N PHE A 157 -11.31 -12.26 10.65
CA PHE A 157 -10.81 -13.47 11.32
C PHE A 157 -11.66 -13.85 12.54
N ILE A 158 -12.07 -12.86 13.35
CA ILE A 158 -13.01 -13.08 14.47
C ILE A 158 -14.32 -13.65 13.93
N THR A 159 -14.88 -13.06 12.86
CA THR A 159 -16.11 -13.55 12.24
C THR A 159 -15.91 -14.95 11.65
N ALA A 160 -14.82 -15.18 10.92
CA ALA A 160 -14.51 -16.48 10.28
C ALA A 160 -14.34 -17.61 11.29
N SER A 161 -13.85 -17.31 12.49
CA SER A 161 -13.73 -18.28 13.60
C SER A 161 -15.02 -18.48 14.39
N GLY A 162 -16.11 -17.81 14.04
CA GLY A 162 -17.37 -17.82 14.80
C GLY A 162 -17.24 -17.15 16.17
N GLY A 163 -16.36 -16.15 16.30
CA GLY A 163 -16.13 -15.41 17.54
C GLY A 163 -15.19 -16.10 18.54
N ARG A 164 -14.49 -17.17 18.14
CA ARG A 164 -13.59 -17.91 19.05
C ARG A 164 -12.23 -17.23 19.21
N THR A 165 -11.79 -16.46 18.21
CA THR A 165 -10.49 -15.77 18.24
C THR A 165 -10.66 -14.43 18.99
N GLU A 166 -9.82 -14.18 19.97
CA GLU A 166 -9.80 -12.91 20.69
C GLU A 166 -9.22 -11.79 19.80
N HIS A 167 -9.63 -10.54 20.07
CA HIS A 167 -9.25 -9.38 19.26
C HIS A 167 -7.71 -9.22 19.16
N GLY A 168 -6.99 -9.32 20.27
CA GLY A 168 -5.53 -9.20 20.28
C GLY A 168 -4.82 -10.26 19.43
N GLU A 169 -5.28 -11.51 19.49
CA GLU A 169 -4.78 -12.61 18.66
C GLU A 169 -5.08 -12.35 17.18
N ALA A 170 -6.31 -11.93 16.88
CA ALA A 170 -6.74 -11.61 15.51
C ALA A 170 -5.89 -10.47 14.90
N VAL A 171 -5.57 -9.43 15.67
CA VAL A 171 -4.72 -8.31 15.25
C VAL A 171 -3.31 -8.78 14.93
N VAL A 172 -2.69 -9.60 15.80
CA VAL A 172 -1.34 -10.15 15.57
C VAL A 172 -1.31 -11.00 14.29
N PHE A 173 -2.30 -11.86 14.10
CA PHE A 173 -2.42 -12.70 12.92
C PHE A 173 -2.67 -11.86 11.65
N ALA A 174 -3.57 -10.88 11.72
CA ALA A 174 -3.84 -9.94 10.64
C ALA A 174 -2.59 -9.15 10.24
N GLN A 175 -1.84 -8.63 11.23
CA GLN A 175 -0.58 -7.92 10.99
C GLN A 175 0.45 -8.81 10.29
N ALA A 176 0.60 -10.06 10.70
CA ALA A 176 1.52 -11.01 10.06
C ALA A 176 1.18 -11.22 8.58
N LEU A 177 -0.10 -11.39 8.26
CA LEU A 177 -0.55 -11.59 6.88
C LEU A 177 -0.52 -10.29 6.05
N TRP A 178 -0.92 -9.16 6.62
CA TRP A 178 -0.89 -7.87 5.94
C TRP A 178 0.53 -7.43 5.59
N SER A 179 1.51 -7.74 6.45
CA SER A 179 2.92 -7.48 6.16
C SER A 179 3.41 -8.14 4.88
N ASN A 180 2.86 -9.30 4.51
CA ASN A 180 3.20 -9.98 3.25
C ASN A 180 2.75 -9.17 2.02
N VAL A 181 1.61 -8.46 2.09
CA VAL A 181 1.18 -7.60 0.98
C VAL A 181 2.28 -6.59 0.64
N ARG A 182 2.81 -5.89 1.65
CA ARG A 182 3.90 -4.92 1.45
C ARG A 182 5.19 -5.59 0.97
N ILE A 183 5.56 -6.73 1.57
CA ILE A 183 6.79 -7.46 1.24
C ILE A 183 6.78 -7.89 -0.23
N TYR A 184 5.73 -8.55 -0.68
CA TYR A 184 5.64 -9.02 -2.07
C TYR A 184 5.46 -7.86 -3.06
N SER A 185 4.67 -6.84 -2.72
CA SER A 185 4.48 -5.66 -3.58
C SER A 185 5.75 -4.80 -3.72
N SER A 186 6.68 -4.88 -2.77
CA SER A 186 7.97 -4.17 -2.85
C SER A 186 8.89 -4.73 -3.93
N LYS A 187 8.67 -5.97 -4.37
CA LYS A 187 9.54 -6.69 -5.33
C LYS A 187 11.02 -6.59 -4.97
N SER A 188 11.33 -6.61 -3.69
CA SER A 188 12.70 -6.46 -3.23
C SER A 188 13.58 -7.60 -3.74
N GLU A 189 14.85 -7.31 -4.04
CA GLU A 189 15.82 -8.31 -4.49
C GLU A 189 15.90 -9.50 -3.54
N ALA A 190 15.80 -9.25 -2.21
CA ALA A 190 15.82 -10.31 -1.21
C ALA A 190 14.65 -11.29 -1.38
N ILE A 191 13.45 -10.80 -1.65
CA ILE A 191 12.26 -11.63 -1.84
C ILE A 191 12.36 -12.40 -3.16
N LEU A 192 12.72 -11.72 -4.25
CA LEU A 192 12.83 -12.37 -5.55
C LEU A 192 13.88 -13.48 -5.52
N ARG A 193 15.05 -13.25 -4.92
CA ARG A 193 16.12 -14.26 -4.76
C ARG A 193 15.70 -15.43 -3.88
N LEU A 194 15.04 -15.15 -2.74
CA LEU A 194 14.58 -16.19 -1.82
C LEU A 194 13.70 -17.23 -2.52
N HIS A 195 12.85 -16.76 -3.42
CA HIS A 195 11.91 -17.60 -4.15
C HIS A 195 12.42 -18.07 -5.52
N GLY A 196 13.56 -17.58 -5.99
CA GLY A 196 14.06 -17.84 -7.34
C GLY A 196 13.21 -17.16 -8.43
N TRP A 197 12.50 -16.11 -8.09
CA TRP A 197 11.62 -15.37 -9.00
C TRP A 197 12.39 -14.26 -9.73
N ARG A 198 11.99 -13.97 -10.96
CA ARG A 198 12.52 -12.83 -11.73
C ARG A 198 11.68 -11.56 -11.54
N ASP A 199 10.40 -11.75 -11.32
CA ASP A 199 9.41 -10.69 -11.04
C ASP A 199 8.19 -11.32 -10.36
N MET A 200 7.21 -10.49 -9.98
CA MET A 200 5.90 -10.91 -9.49
C MET A 200 4.90 -10.91 -10.64
N GLY A 201 4.63 -12.07 -11.20
CA GLY A 201 3.62 -12.32 -12.23
C GLY A 201 2.46 -13.18 -11.72
N GLU A 202 1.56 -13.58 -12.63
CA GLU A 202 0.36 -14.38 -12.27
C GLU A 202 0.71 -15.76 -11.70
N LEU A 203 1.83 -16.36 -12.11
CA LEU A 203 2.27 -17.66 -11.57
C LEU A 203 2.65 -17.54 -10.09
N GLU A 204 3.42 -16.52 -9.74
CA GLU A 204 3.87 -16.23 -8.39
C GLU A 204 2.69 -15.85 -7.48
N ILE A 205 1.76 -15.03 -8.00
CA ILE A 205 0.54 -14.65 -7.30
C ILE A 205 -0.36 -15.87 -7.05
N SER A 206 -0.53 -16.75 -8.03
CA SER A 206 -1.30 -18.00 -7.87
C SER A 206 -0.68 -18.92 -6.82
N LEU A 207 0.65 -18.98 -6.73
CA LEU A 207 1.34 -19.75 -5.70
C LEU A 207 1.09 -19.17 -4.30
N LEU A 208 1.12 -17.84 -4.16
CA LEU A 208 0.79 -17.15 -2.91
C LEU A 208 -0.67 -17.39 -2.51
N GLU A 209 -1.61 -17.26 -3.44
CA GLU A 209 -3.02 -17.53 -3.21
C GLU A 209 -3.25 -18.94 -2.67
N LYS A 210 -2.70 -19.95 -3.36
CA LYS A 210 -2.79 -21.34 -2.91
C LYS A 210 -2.20 -21.56 -1.51
N SER A 211 -1.09 -20.88 -1.20
CA SER A 211 -0.41 -21.01 0.08
C SER A 211 -1.17 -20.33 1.21
N LEU A 212 -1.64 -19.09 0.98
CA LEU A 212 -2.44 -18.33 1.95
C LEU A 212 -3.79 -18.98 2.20
N SER A 213 -4.47 -19.47 1.17
CA SER A 213 -5.75 -20.20 1.31
C SER A 213 -5.60 -21.42 2.24
N LYS A 214 -4.55 -22.23 2.04
CA LYS A 214 -4.28 -23.39 2.90
C LYS A 214 -4.04 -23.01 4.36
N VAL A 215 -3.31 -21.92 4.61
CA VAL A 215 -3.04 -21.44 5.97
C VAL A 215 -4.33 -20.97 6.61
N LEU A 216 -5.10 -20.12 5.94
CA LEU A 216 -6.34 -19.55 6.47
C LEU A 216 -7.43 -20.60 6.69
N GLU A 217 -7.57 -21.57 5.79
CA GLU A 217 -8.51 -22.68 5.93
C GLU A 217 -8.20 -23.58 7.15
N LYS A 218 -6.93 -23.73 7.51
CA LYS A 218 -6.52 -24.51 8.68
C LYS A 218 -6.64 -23.73 9.98
N THR A 219 -6.32 -22.45 9.95
CA THR A 219 -6.23 -21.59 11.15
C THR A 219 -7.60 -21.08 11.61
N LEU A 220 -8.52 -20.86 10.67
CA LEU A 220 -9.84 -20.27 10.93
C LEU A 220 -11.00 -21.32 10.89
N LYS A 221 -10.69 -22.55 11.27
CA LYS A 221 -11.72 -23.63 11.39
C LYS A 221 -12.55 -23.51 12.66
#